data_2c9e4242aa38a010b1c8308c21629048
#
_entry.id   2c9e4242aa38a010b1c8308c21629048
#
_cell.length_a   1.000
_cell.length_b   1.000
_cell.length_c   1.000
_cell.angle_alpha   90.00
_cell.angle_beta   90.00
_cell.angle_gamma   90.00
#
_symmetry.space_group_name_H-M   'P 1'
#
loop_
_entity.id
_entity.type
_entity.pdbx_description
1 polymer ?
#
loop_
_entity_poly.entity_id
_entity_poly.type
_entity_poly.pdbx_seq_one_letter_code
_entity_poly.pdbx_strand_id
1 'polypeptide(L)'
;MRGDVQLKVFLAVLTGIGIIMFAIGIPMSVKEAKRASKCTVSVTAELTDSEREFVTSGRGGHTISYLTYTYTYDGDKYSFVETNSYPDVISSRRTHKMLIDPNNPYEYVYKGKKYDDVFNTCDLVGVLLFALAIFFYRLTRVRFKSYI
;
A
#
# COMPACT_ATOMS: atom_id res chain seq x y z
N MET A 1 -13.15 -18.02 -36.58
CA MET A 1 -12.00 -17.09 -36.71
C MET A 1 -12.07 -15.81 -35.86
N ARG A 2 -13.20 -15.09 -35.76
CA ARG A 2 -13.28 -13.87 -34.92
C ARG A 2 -13.09 -14.09 -33.41
N GLY A 3 -13.61 -15.19 -32.84
CA GLY A 3 -13.49 -15.47 -31.40
C GLY A 3 -12.07 -15.77 -30.91
N ASP A 4 -11.23 -16.35 -31.76
CA ASP A 4 -9.85 -16.70 -31.43
C ASP A 4 -8.93 -15.44 -31.32
N VAL A 5 -9.17 -14.47 -32.20
CA VAL A 5 -8.45 -13.18 -32.16
C VAL A 5 -8.84 -12.38 -30.91
N GLN A 6 -10.13 -12.31 -30.58
CA GLN A 6 -10.61 -11.61 -29.38
C GLN A 6 -10.04 -12.22 -28.10
N LEU A 7 -9.97 -13.54 -28.02
CA LEU A 7 -9.40 -14.23 -26.86
C LEU A 7 -7.90 -13.96 -26.71
N LYS A 8 -7.14 -13.97 -27.81
CA LYS A 8 -5.70 -13.65 -27.80
C LYS A 8 -5.43 -12.21 -27.36
N VAL A 9 -6.22 -11.26 -27.85
CA VAL A 9 -6.14 -9.85 -27.43
C VAL A 9 -6.47 -9.71 -25.94
N PHE A 10 -7.52 -10.35 -25.47
CA PHE A 10 -7.90 -10.33 -24.05
C PHE A 10 -6.80 -10.89 -23.16
N LEU A 11 -6.21 -12.02 -23.52
CA LEU A 11 -5.08 -12.63 -22.79
C LEU A 11 -3.84 -11.71 -22.77
N ALA A 12 -3.53 -11.07 -23.90
CA ALA A 12 -2.40 -10.13 -23.99
C ALA A 12 -2.61 -8.92 -23.08
N VAL A 13 -3.81 -8.36 -23.04
CA VAL A 13 -4.16 -7.24 -22.15
C VAL A 13 -4.07 -7.65 -20.68
N LEU A 14 -4.61 -8.80 -20.31
CA LEU A 14 -4.55 -9.32 -18.93
C LEU A 14 -3.09 -9.54 -18.47
N THR A 15 -2.27 -10.11 -19.33
CA THR A 15 -0.84 -10.32 -19.05
C THR A 15 -0.11 -8.99 -18.91
N GLY A 16 -0.40 -8.02 -19.79
CA GLY A 16 0.18 -6.67 -19.73
C GLY A 16 -0.13 -5.95 -18.42
N ILE A 17 -1.39 -5.98 -17.98
CA ILE A 17 -1.81 -5.41 -16.69
C ILE A 17 -1.07 -6.09 -15.52
N GLY A 18 -0.98 -7.42 -15.54
CA GLY A 18 -0.26 -8.18 -14.51
C GLY A 18 1.21 -7.78 -14.42
N ILE A 19 1.90 -7.64 -15.54
CA ILE A 19 3.32 -7.20 -15.59
C ILE A 19 3.47 -5.79 -15.02
N ILE A 20 2.58 -4.85 -15.37
CA ILE A 20 2.62 -3.48 -14.85
C ILE A 20 2.42 -3.47 -13.33
N MET A 21 1.46 -4.25 -12.81
CA MET A 21 1.23 -4.37 -11.36
C MET A 21 2.48 -4.89 -10.63
N PHE A 22 3.15 -5.92 -11.16
CA PHE A 22 4.40 -6.41 -10.59
C PHE A 22 5.55 -5.40 -10.67
N ALA A 23 5.67 -4.70 -11.80
CA ALA A 23 6.72 -3.70 -12.00
C ALA A 23 6.62 -2.54 -11.01
N ILE A 24 5.42 -2.23 -10.52
CA ILE A 24 5.17 -1.18 -9.51
C ILE A 24 5.24 -1.77 -8.08
N GLY A 25 4.58 -2.89 -7.83
CA GLY A 25 4.43 -3.49 -6.50
C GLY A 25 5.77 -3.94 -5.90
N ILE A 26 6.56 -4.72 -6.65
CA ILE A 26 7.82 -5.27 -6.14
C ILE A 26 8.82 -4.20 -5.64
N PRO A 27 9.14 -3.13 -6.39
CA PRO A 27 10.06 -2.10 -5.91
C PRO A 27 9.58 -1.39 -4.65
N MET A 28 8.27 -1.17 -4.52
CA MET A 28 7.68 -0.52 -3.36
C MET A 28 7.72 -1.43 -2.14
N SER A 29 7.37 -2.70 -2.29
CA SER A 29 7.46 -3.72 -1.22
C SER A 29 8.91 -3.89 -0.74
N VAL A 30 9.89 -3.91 -1.64
CA VAL A 30 11.32 -3.99 -1.28
C VAL A 30 11.78 -2.73 -0.53
N LYS A 31 11.33 -1.54 -0.95
CA LYS A 31 11.66 -0.28 -0.27
C LYS A 31 11.12 -0.26 1.16
N GLU A 32 9.86 -0.64 1.36
CA GLU A 32 9.25 -0.73 2.69
C GLU A 32 9.91 -1.80 3.57
N ALA A 33 10.25 -2.96 3.02
CA ALA A 33 10.97 -3.99 3.75
C ALA A 33 12.36 -3.51 4.20
N LYS A 34 13.09 -2.80 3.36
CA LYS A 34 14.38 -2.18 3.71
C LYS A 34 14.22 -1.11 4.80
N ARG A 35 13.17 -0.28 4.72
CA ARG A 35 12.87 0.71 5.74
C ARG A 35 12.56 0.05 7.07
N ALA A 36 11.68 -0.94 7.08
CA ALA A 36 11.32 -1.67 8.29
C ALA A 36 12.51 -2.42 8.93
N SER A 37 13.45 -2.94 8.14
CA SER A 37 14.64 -3.62 8.67
C SER A 37 15.61 -2.68 9.38
N LYS A 38 15.58 -1.38 9.06
CA LYS A 38 16.40 -0.36 9.74
C LYS A 38 15.74 0.14 11.02
N CYS A 39 14.41 0.15 11.08
CA CYS A 39 13.66 0.62 12.23
C CYS A 39 13.66 -0.43 13.34
N THR A 40 14.60 -0.30 14.28
CA THR A 40 14.84 -1.30 15.34
C THR A 40 14.51 -0.81 16.73
N VAL A 41 14.48 0.52 16.96
CA VAL A 41 14.24 1.11 18.28
C VAL A 41 12.77 1.40 18.48
N SER A 42 12.20 0.85 19.56
CA SER A 42 10.78 1.05 19.90
C SER A 42 10.60 2.34 20.68
N VAL A 43 9.75 3.24 20.15
CA VAL A 43 9.36 4.49 20.81
C VAL A 43 7.84 4.58 20.89
N THR A 44 7.38 5.44 21.80
CA THR A 44 5.95 5.79 21.90
C THR A 44 5.79 7.27 21.55
N ALA A 45 5.07 7.57 20.49
CA ALA A 45 4.72 8.93 20.13
C ALA A 45 3.38 9.30 20.76
N GLU A 46 3.28 10.52 21.29
CA GLU A 46 2.08 11.07 21.92
C GLU A 46 1.49 12.16 21.04
N LEU A 47 0.16 12.21 20.97
CA LEU A 47 -0.56 13.29 20.28
C LEU A 47 -0.36 14.59 21.07
N THR A 48 0.30 15.57 20.46
CA THR A 48 0.60 16.88 21.07
C THR A 48 -0.27 18.00 20.53
N ASP A 49 -0.75 17.86 19.27
CA ASP A 49 -1.59 18.87 18.65
C ASP A 49 -2.54 18.26 17.63
N SER A 50 -3.68 18.94 17.40
CA SER A 50 -4.66 18.53 16.40
C SER A 50 -5.32 19.74 15.76
N GLU A 51 -5.13 19.90 14.47
CA GLU A 51 -5.80 20.92 13.66
C GLU A 51 -6.82 20.30 12.72
N ARG A 52 -7.88 21.05 12.41
CA ARG A 52 -8.91 20.62 11.45
C ARG A 52 -9.11 21.68 10.38
N GLU A 53 -9.10 21.24 9.15
CA GLU A 53 -9.35 22.07 7.99
C GLU A 53 -10.56 21.52 7.21
N PHE A 54 -11.49 22.41 6.85
CA PHE A 54 -12.60 22.06 5.98
C PHE A 54 -12.23 22.38 4.53
N VAL A 55 -12.08 21.34 3.71
CA VAL A 55 -11.74 21.48 2.29
C VAL A 55 -13.01 21.33 1.45
N THR A 56 -13.34 22.38 0.69
CA THR A 56 -14.47 22.36 -0.24
C THR A 56 -14.02 21.80 -1.59
N SER A 57 -14.69 20.76 -2.05
CA SER A 57 -14.46 20.18 -3.38
C SER A 57 -15.77 20.20 -4.15
N GLY A 58 -15.84 20.94 -5.24
CA GLY A 58 -16.90 21.16 -6.24
C GLY A 58 -18.35 20.70 -6.02
N ARG A 59 -18.61 19.58 -5.38
CA ARG A 59 -19.93 19.02 -5.05
C ARG A 59 -20.11 18.63 -3.59
N GLY A 60 -19.18 18.95 -2.73
CA GLY A 60 -19.23 18.67 -1.30
C GLY A 60 -17.93 19.07 -0.62
N GLY A 61 -17.92 19.12 0.72
CA GLY A 61 -16.73 19.37 1.50
C GLY A 61 -16.43 18.17 2.39
N HIS A 62 -15.16 18.00 2.75
CA HIS A 62 -14.73 17.03 3.76
C HIS A 62 -13.76 17.70 4.71
N THR A 63 -13.75 17.23 5.95
CA THR A 63 -12.83 17.74 6.97
C THR A 63 -11.56 16.91 6.92
N ILE A 64 -10.42 17.57 6.84
CA ILE A 64 -9.09 16.97 7.01
C ILE A 64 -8.62 17.31 8.41
N SER A 65 -8.12 16.31 9.14
CA SER A 65 -7.51 16.48 10.45
C SER A 65 -6.02 16.25 10.33
N TYR A 66 -5.24 17.21 10.84
CA TYR A 66 -3.78 17.12 10.96
C TYR A 66 -3.46 16.81 12.42
N LEU A 67 -2.91 15.63 12.67
CA LEU A 67 -2.58 15.16 14.00
C LEU A 67 -1.07 15.17 14.17
N THR A 68 -0.56 16.05 15.05
CA THR A 68 0.86 16.13 15.34
C THR A 68 1.21 15.22 16.50
N TYR A 69 2.07 14.25 16.24
CA TYR A 69 2.63 13.36 17.24
C TYR A 69 4.07 13.70 17.53
N THR A 70 4.45 13.62 18.81
CA THR A 70 5.80 13.91 19.28
C THR A 70 6.32 12.73 20.08
N TYR A 71 7.61 12.42 19.94
CA TYR A 71 8.33 11.42 20.70
C TYR A 71 9.75 11.92 21.02
N THR A 72 10.38 11.32 22.02
CA THR A 72 11.74 11.64 22.42
C THR A 72 12.65 10.45 22.14
N TYR A 73 13.79 10.70 21.53
CA TYR A 73 14.83 9.70 21.31
C TYR A 73 16.20 10.33 21.52
N ASP A 74 17.04 9.69 22.31
CA ASP A 74 18.40 10.16 22.67
C ASP A 74 18.47 11.61 23.22
N GLY A 75 17.42 12.02 23.93
CA GLY A 75 17.30 13.36 24.53
C GLY A 75 16.67 14.43 23.61
N ASP A 76 16.58 14.16 22.32
CA ASP A 76 15.97 15.06 21.33
C ASP A 76 14.49 14.76 21.09
N LYS A 77 13.73 15.83 20.77
CA LYS A 77 12.32 15.72 20.43
C LYS A 77 12.12 15.68 18.92
N TYR A 78 11.34 14.72 18.47
CA TYR A 78 10.95 14.53 17.08
C TYR A 78 9.44 14.60 16.94
N SER A 79 8.96 15.20 15.85
CA SER A 79 7.53 15.28 15.56
C SER A 79 7.23 14.89 14.12
N PHE A 80 6.01 14.37 13.92
CA PHE A 80 5.47 14.09 12.60
C PHE A 80 3.97 14.39 12.57
N VAL A 81 3.44 14.66 11.38
CA VAL A 81 2.03 14.98 11.19
C VAL A 81 1.37 13.82 10.45
N GLU A 82 0.31 13.29 11.02
CA GLU A 82 -0.63 12.36 10.35
C GLU A 82 -1.81 13.14 9.78
N THR A 83 -2.11 12.93 8.50
CA THR A 83 -3.28 13.53 7.87
C THR A 83 -4.40 12.48 7.80
N ASN A 84 -5.56 12.83 8.34
CA ASN A 84 -6.72 11.94 8.35
C ASN A 84 -7.94 12.64 7.74
N SER A 85 -8.54 12.01 6.72
CA SER A 85 -9.73 12.53 6.03
C SER A 85 -11.04 12.09 6.68
N TYR A 86 -11.00 11.29 7.76
CA TYR A 86 -12.19 10.81 8.46
C TYR A 86 -12.28 11.43 9.85
N PRO A 87 -13.36 12.18 10.16
CA PRO A 87 -13.49 12.90 11.43
C PRO A 87 -13.58 12.01 12.68
N ASP A 88 -13.99 10.75 12.53
CA ASP A 88 -14.32 9.89 13.67
C ASP A 88 -13.12 9.14 14.28
N VAL A 89 -11.95 9.20 13.66
CA VAL A 89 -10.76 8.44 14.12
C VAL A 89 -9.97 9.17 15.21
N ILE A 90 -10.28 10.43 15.47
CA ILE A 90 -9.55 11.28 16.45
C ILE A 90 -9.73 10.80 17.88
N SER A 91 -10.79 10.06 18.18
CA SER A 91 -11.12 9.71 19.56
C SER A 91 -10.31 8.56 20.16
N SER A 92 -9.58 7.78 19.35
CA SER A 92 -9.11 6.48 19.81
C SER A 92 -7.60 6.30 19.99
N ARG A 93 -6.75 7.17 19.45
CA ARG A 93 -5.29 6.95 19.52
C ARG A 93 -4.53 8.18 19.98
N ARG A 94 -4.45 8.36 21.29
CA ARG A 94 -3.57 9.39 21.89
C ARG A 94 -2.08 9.03 21.81
N THR A 95 -1.77 7.75 21.58
CA THR A 95 -0.40 7.26 21.52
C THR A 95 -0.20 6.26 20.39
N HIS A 96 0.93 6.34 19.70
CA HIS A 96 1.36 5.37 18.70
C HIS A 96 2.64 4.68 19.15
N LYS A 97 2.63 3.34 19.18
CA LYS A 97 3.85 2.54 19.32
C LYS A 97 4.46 2.34 17.94
N MET A 98 5.70 2.75 17.77
CA MET A 98 6.41 2.67 16.51
C MET A 98 7.85 2.25 16.70
N LEU A 99 8.47 1.83 15.60
CA LEU A 99 9.89 1.53 15.52
C LEU A 99 10.53 2.62 14.68
N ILE A 100 11.67 3.15 15.12
CA ILE A 100 12.44 4.19 14.42
C ILE A 100 13.79 3.65 13.99
N ASP A 101 14.38 4.25 12.94
CA ASP A 101 15.76 4.02 12.56
C ASP A 101 16.66 4.85 13.52
N PRO A 102 17.56 4.22 14.29
CA PRO A 102 18.46 4.95 15.19
C PRO A 102 19.41 5.92 14.49
N ASN A 103 19.71 5.70 13.21
CA ASN A 103 20.56 6.57 12.40
C ASN A 103 19.79 7.71 11.73
N ASN A 104 18.47 7.55 11.58
CA ASN A 104 17.58 8.56 11.02
C ASN A 104 16.22 8.52 11.74
N PRO A 105 16.07 9.17 12.90
CA PRO A 105 14.85 9.11 13.70
C PRO A 105 13.58 9.55 13.00
N TYR A 106 13.67 10.31 11.92
CA TYR A 106 12.50 10.68 11.09
C TYR A 106 11.95 9.50 10.26
N GLU A 107 12.72 8.42 10.08
CA GLU A 107 12.21 7.19 9.48
C GLU A 107 11.62 6.28 10.54
N TYR A 108 10.32 5.98 10.41
CA TYR A 108 9.60 5.14 11.35
C TYR A 108 8.63 4.18 10.66
N VAL A 109 8.27 3.11 11.39
CA VAL A 109 7.21 2.17 11.03
C VAL A 109 6.33 1.91 12.25
N TYR A 110 5.02 1.80 12.06
CA TYR A 110 4.11 1.51 13.16
C TYR A 110 4.26 0.06 13.63
N LYS A 111 4.42 -0.13 14.95
CA LYS A 111 4.52 -1.47 15.54
C LYS A 111 3.17 -2.18 15.43
N GLY A 112 3.16 -3.31 14.71
CA GLY A 112 1.94 -4.11 14.50
C GLY A 112 1.11 -3.74 13.27
N LYS A 113 1.44 -2.67 12.54
CA LYS A 113 0.93 -2.50 11.17
C LYS A 113 1.70 -3.48 10.28
N LYS A 114 1.03 -4.50 9.79
CA LYS A 114 1.52 -5.23 8.62
C LYS A 114 1.64 -4.19 7.50
N TYR A 115 2.71 -4.32 6.70
CA TYR A 115 2.99 -3.51 5.51
C TYR A 115 1.73 -3.10 4.78
N ASP A 116 1.70 -1.89 4.25
CA ASP A 116 0.52 -1.31 3.61
C ASP A 116 -0.23 -2.37 2.80
N ASP A 117 -1.44 -2.70 3.26
CA ASP A 117 -2.30 -3.74 2.67
C ASP A 117 -2.54 -3.52 1.17
N VAL A 118 -2.37 -2.27 0.70
CA VAL A 118 -2.50 -1.89 -0.72
C VAL A 118 -1.44 -2.55 -1.59
N PHE A 119 -0.16 -2.60 -1.15
CA PHE A 119 0.91 -3.19 -1.96
C PHE A 119 0.83 -4.71 -1.97
N ASN A 120 0.53 -5.33 -0.81
CA ASN A 120 0.23 -6.76 -0.75
C ASN A 120 -0.97 -7.13 -1.63
N THR A 121 -1.97 -6.25 -1.71
CA THR A 121 -3.14 -6.46 -2.57
C THR A 121 -2.78 -6.35 -4.05
N CYS A 122 -1.94 -5.40 -4.45
CA CYS A 122 -1.46 -5.28 -5.84
C CYS A 122 -0.65 -6.50 -6.27
N ASP A 123 0.24 -7.00 -5.42
CA ASP A 123 1.03 -8.20 -5.69
C ASP A 123 0.13 -9.44 -5.80
N LEU A 124 -0.84 -9.60 -4.90
CA LEU A 124 -1.80 -10.71 -4.93
C LEU A 124 -2.68 -10.68 -6.18
N VAL A 125 -3.19 -9.51 -6.55
CA VAL A 125 -3.98 -9.31 -7.78
C VAL A 125 -3.12 -9.60 -9.01
N GLY A 126 -1.87 -9.15 -9.04
CA GLY A 126 -0.92 -9.45 -10.11
C GLY A 126 -0.69 -10.96 -10.30
N VAL A 127 -0.46 -11.70 -9.23
CA VAL A 127 -0.32 -13.17 -9.24
C VAL A 127 -1.58 -13.83 -9.78
N LEU A 128 -2.75 -13.41 -9.31
CA LEU A 128 -4.04 -13.98 -9.70
C LEU A 128 -4.32 -13.75 -11.20
N LEU A 129 -4.06 -12.55 -11.71
CA LEU A 129 -4.23 -12.24 -13.14
C LEU A 129 -3.28 -13.06 -14.01
N PHE A 130 -2.04 -13.24 -13.56
CA PHE A 130 -1.05 -14.06 -14.27
C PHE A 130 -1.44 -15.53 -14.29
N ALA A 131 -1.92 -16.06 -13.17
CA ALA A 131 -2.41 -17.45 -13.08
C ALA A 131 -3.63 -17.68 -13.99
N LEU A 132 -4.57 -16.73 -14.02
CA LEU A 132 -5.72 -16.76 -14.93
C LEU A 132 -5.28 -16.74 -16.41
N ALA A 133 -4.31 -15.91 -16.78
CA ALA A 133 -3.78 -15.85 -18.14
C ALA A 133 -3.17 -17.20 -18.57
N ILE A 134 -2.38 -17.86 -17.70
CA ILE A 134 -1.82 -19.20 -17.95
C ILE A 134 -2.93 -20.24 -18.08
N PHE A 135 -3.92 -20.21 -17.20
CA PHE A 135 -5.04 -21.16 -17.22
C PHE A 135 -5.83 -21.07 -18.53
N PHE A 136 -6.21 -19.87 -18.96
CA PHE A 136 -6.90 -19.66 -20.23
C PHE A 136 -6.04 -20.03 -21.44
N TYR A 137 -4.74 -19.75 -21.40
CA TYR A 137 -3.82 -20.16 -22.45
C TYR A 137 -3.76 -21.70 -22.59
N ARG A 138 -3.71 -22.43 -21.48
CA ARG A 138 -3.74 -23.91 -21.48
C ARG A 138 -5.06 -24.47 -22.00
N LEU A 139 -6.19 -23.92 -21.58
CA LEU A 139 -7.51 -24.33 -22.05
C LEU A 139 -7.67 -24.17 -23.57
N THR A 140 -7.17 -23.08 -24.14
CA THR A 140 -7.22 -22.87 -25.58
C THR A 140 -6.36 -23.88 -26.33
N ARG A 141 -5.17 -24.19 -25.79
CA ARG A 141 -4.26 -25.17 -26.41
C ARG A 141 -4.79 -26.60 -26.39
N VAL A 142 -5.52 -27.00 -25.36
CA VAL A 142 -6.15 -28.32 -25.25
C VAL A 142 -7.30 -28.47 -26.26
N ARG A 143 -8.15 -27.43 -26.41
CA ARG A 143 -9.26 -27.46 -27.39
C ARG A 143 -8.79 -27.61 -28.83
N PHE A 144 -7.65 -27.02 -29.20
CA PHE A 144 -7.11 -27.16 -30.57
C PHE A 144 -6.57 -28.57 -30.89
N LYS A 145 -6.08 -29.31 -29.86
CA LYS A 145 -5.60 -30.69 -30.09
C LYS A 145 -6.71 -31.74 -30.27
N SER A 146 -7.93 -31.46 -29.87
CA SER A 146 -9.05 -32.42 -30.00
C SER A 146 -9.81 -32.30 -31.33
N TYR A 147 -9.37 -31.45 -32.26
CA TYR A 147 -9.98 -31.25 -33.58
C TYR A 147 -9.06 -31.66 -34.75
N ILE A 148 -7.92 -32.27 -34.45
CA ILE A 148 -7.02 -32.92 -35.41
C ILE A 148 -7.03 -34.43 -35.18
#